data_543390feafa1e3382fd2581d7ce17dec
#
_entry.id   543390feafa1e3382fd2581d7ce17dec
#
_cell.length_a   1.000
_cell.length_b   1.000
_cell.length_c   1.000
_cell.angle_alpha   90.00
_cell.angle_beta   90.00
_cell.angle_gamma   90.00
#
_symmetry.space_group_name_H-M   'P 1'
#
loop_
_entity.id
_entity.type
_entity.pdbx_description
1 polymer ?
#
loop_
_entity_poly.entity_id
_entity_poly.type
_entity_poly.pdbx_seq_one_letter_code
_entity_poly.pdbx_strand_id
1 'polypeptide(L)'
;MNILYDYTIFLHQNLGGISRYFVNLEIALRVNHNTQILAPLHRNIFLKEYNKNKLNKYFKKFPKYTGKIINFYNQLLTTSVTRKFNPEIYHKTYYNDFWPKKFKGKKILTVYDLIHEI
;
A
#
# COMPACT_ATOMS: atom_id res chain seq x y z
N MET A 1 8.42 16.07 1.59
CA MET A 1 8.99 14.71 1.53
C MET A 1 8.03 13.81 0.77
N ASN A 2 8.56 12.99 -0.12
CA ASN A 2 7.75 12.04 -0.90
C ASN A 2 7.67 10.71 -0.17
N ILE A 3 6.46 10.29 0.20
CA ILE A 3 6.21 9.06 0.95
C ILE A 3 5.25 8.18 0.18
N LEU A 4 5.63 6.92 -0.04
CA LEU A 4 4.80 5.93 -0.72
C LEU A 4 4.43 4.81 0.24
N TYR A 5 3.13 4.55 0.36
CA TYR A 5 2.59 3.39 1.07
C TYR A 5 2.19 2.32 0.07
N ASP A 6 2.53 1.07 0.34
CA ASP A 6 2.28 0.00 -0.62
C ASP A 6 0.87 -0.60 -0.52
N TYR A 7 0.61 -1.59 -1.37
CA TYR A 7 -0.70 -2.19 -1.54
C TYR A 7 -1.02 -3.32 -0.56
N THR A 8 -0.05 -3.83 0.16
CA THR A 8 -0.15 -5.14 0.80
C THR A 8 -1.35 -5.28 1.73
N ILE A 9 -1.51 -4.37 2.69
CA ILE A 9 -2.64 -4.48 3.63
C ILE A 9 -3.99 -4.27 2.93
N PHE A 10 -4.03 -3.44 1.90
CA PHE A 10 -5.26 -3.13 1.19
C PHE A 10 -5.73 -4.27 0.29
N LEU A 11 -4.85 -5.20 -0.03
CA LEU A 11 -5.20 -6.43 -0.71
C LEU A 11 -5.66 -7.51 0.28
N HIS A 12 -5.10 -7.51 1.49
CA HIS A 12 -5.43 -8.51 2.52
C HIS A 12 -6.70 -8.19 3.29
N GLN A 13 -7.00 -6.93 3.53
CA GLN A 13 -8.15 -6.52 4.33
C GLN A 13 -9.18 -5.75 3.51
N ASN A 14 -10.46 -6.16 3.58
CA ASN A 14 -11.55 -5.32 3.07
C ASN A 14 -12.00 -4.29 4.12
N LEU A 15 -11.98 -4.66 5.39
CA LEU A 15 -12.17 -3.79 6.55
C LEU A 15 -11.22 -4.25 7.65
N GLY A 16 -10.53 -3.33 8.30
CA GLY A 16 -9.63 -3.72 9.37
C GLY A 16 -8.90 -2.53 9.97
N GLY A 17 -8.44 -2.71 11.22
CA GLY A 17 -7.77 -1.65 11.96
C GLY A 17 -6.47 -1.19 11.33
N ILE A 18 -5.69 -2.10 10.77
CA ILE A 18 -4.40 -1.76 10.16
C ILE A 18 -4.60 -0.90 8.90
N SER A 19 -5.52 -1.31 8.03
CA SER A 19 -5.80 -0.54 6.82
C SER A 19 -6.35 0.84 7.16
N ARG A 20 -7.23 0.93 8.15
CA ARG A 20 -7.78 2.19 8.62
C ARG A 20 -6.68 3.10 9.17
N TYR A 21 -5.74 2.53 9.91
CA TYR A 21 -4.59 3.27 10.44
C TYR A 21 -3.78 3.93 9.31
N PHE A 22 -3.47 3.19 8.25
CA PHE A 22 -2.68 3.74 7.15
C PHE A 22 -3.45 4.78 6.34
N VAL A 23 -4.74 4.60 6.13
CA VAL A 23 -5.55 5.60 5.45
C VAL A 23 -5.55 6.91 6.25
N ASN A 24 -5.77 6.83 7.57
CA ASN A 24 -5.76 8.01 8.42
C ASN A 24 -4.39 8.66 8.50
N LEU A 25 -3.34 7.87 8.55
CA LEU A 25 -1.96 8.37 8.56
C LEU A 25 -1.64 9.13 7.26
N GLU A 26 -2.01 8.58 6.11
CA GLU A 26 -1.79 9.25 4.84
C GLU A 26 -2.56 10.56 4.76
N ILE A 27 -3.82 10.57 5.21
CA ILE A 27 -4.63 11.80 5.22
C ILE A 27 -3.97 12.88 6.08
N ALA A 28 -3.45 12.51 7.24
CA ALA A 28 -2.78 13.45 8.13
C ALA A 28 -1.48 14.00 7.52
N LEU A 29 -0.70 13.14 6.88
CA LEU A 29 0.60 13.53 6.34
C LEU A 29 0.51 14.29 5.02
N ARG A 30 -0.57 14.11 4.25
CA ARG A 30 -0.69 14.78 2.94
C ARG A 30 -0.77 16.30 3.05
N VAL A 31 -1.08 16.81 4.23
CA VAL A 31 -1.16 18.26 4.45
C VAL A 31 0.22 18.91 4.27
N ASN A 32 1.28 18.26 4.75
CA ASN A 32 2.64 18.81 4.75
C ASN A 32 3.62 18.05 3.86
N HIS A 33 3.23 16.89 3.34
CA HIS A 33 4.10 16.03 2.56
C HIS A 33 3.39 15.57 1.30
N ASN A 34 4.18 15.15 0.31
CA ASN A 34 3.65 14.55 -0.90
C ASN A 34 3.52 13.05 -0.66
N THR A 35 2.34 12.61 -0.24
CA THR A 35 2.07 11.22 0.13
C THR A 35 1.18 10.54 -0.89
N GLN A 36 1.34 9.23 -1.00
CA GLN A 36 0.58 8.43 -1.93
C GLN A 36 0.42 7.01 -1.39
N ILE A 37 -0.82 6.49 -1.41
CA ILE A 37 -1.08 5.06 -1.21
C ILE A 37 -1.25 4.45 -2.60
N LEU A 38 -0.39 3.52 -2.93
CA LEU A 38 -0.45 2.83 -4.22
C LEU A 38 -0.92 1.39 -4.03
N ALA A 39 -2.17 1.15 -4.36
CA ALA A 39 -2.79 -0.17 -4.31
C ALA A 39 -3.57 -0.37 -5.61
N PRO A 40 -2.90 -0.66 -6.73
CA PRO A 40 -3.54 -0.65 -8.05
C PRO A 40 -4.76 -1.55 -8.14
N LEU A 41 -4.68 -2.73 -7.54
CA LEU A 41 -5.82 -3.64 -7.41
C LEU A 41 -6.00 -3.97 -5.93
N HIS A 42 -7.10 -3.53 -5.34
CA HIS A 42 -7.35 -3.73 -3.91
C HIS A 42 -8.82 -4.01 -3.62
N ARG A 43 -9.10 -4.44 -2.41
CA ARG A 43 -10.47 -4.70 -1.95
C ARG A 43 -10.82 -3.97 -0.67
N ASN A 44 -10.14 -2.87 -0.39
CA ASN A 44 -10.28 -2.16 0.88
C ASN A 44 -11.31 -1.04 0.80
N ILE A 45 -12.31 -1.07 1.67
CA ILE A 45 -13.40 -0.09 1.66
C ILE A 45 -12.94 1.28 2.13
N PHE A 46 -12.08 1.34 3.14
CA PHE A 46 -11.55 2.63 3.61
C PHE A 46 -10.76 3.34 2.53
N LEU A 47 -9.89 2.60 1.84
CA LEU A 47 -9.09 3.18 0.76
C LEU A 47 -9.99 3.66 -0.38
N LYS A 48 -11.00 2.86 -0.75
CA LYS A 48 -11.97 3.25 -1.77
C LYS A 48 -12.59 4.61 -1.46
N GLU A 49 -12.97 4.83 -0.19
CA GLU A 49 -13.69 6.02 0.23
C GLU A 49 -12.81 7.26 0.25
N TYR A 50 -11.57 7.14 0.69
CA TYR A 50 -10.67 8.28 0.91
C TYR A 50 -9.52 8.36 -0.08
N ASN A 51 -9.55 7.55 -1.12
CA ASN A 51 -8.47 7.45 -2.10
C ASN A 51 -8.37 8.70 -2.98
N LYS A 52 -7.14 9.20 -3.15
CA LYS A 52 -6.83 10.30 -4.05
C LYS A 52 -6.00 9.86 -5.26
N ASN A 53 -5.57 8.61 -5.30
CA ASN A 53 -4.72 8.09 -6.37
C ASN A 53 -5.57 7.40 -7.44
N LYS A 54 -5.56 7.96 -8.65
CA LYS A 54 -6.36 7.44 -9.77
C LYS A 54 -5.92 6.05 -10.25
N LEU A 55 -4.72 5.63 -9.89
CA LEU A 55 -4.22 4.30 -10.25
C LEU A 55 -4.84 3.21 -9.40
N ASN A 56 -5.40 3.54 -8.24
CA ASN A 56 -6.00 2.56 -7.34
C ASN A 56 -7.40 2.20 -7.82
N LYS A 57 -7.66 0.90 -7.95
CA LYS A 57 -8.96 0.39 -8.40
C LYS A 57 -9.51 -0.60 -7.39
N TYR A 58 -10.72 -0.34 -6.95
CA TYR A 58 -11.41 -1.18 -5.97
C TYR A 58 -12.18 -2.30 -6.63
N PHE A 59 -12.04 -3.51 -6.05
CA PHE A 59 -12.84 -4.68 -6.42
C PHE A 59 -13.41 -5.30 -5.15
N LYS A 60 -14.71 -5.48 -5.09
CA LYS A 60 -15.37 -6.09 -3.95
C LYS A 60 -14.86 -7.51 -3.70
N LYS A 61 -14.63 -8.24 -4.79
CA LYS A 61 -14.15 -9.62 -4.74
C LYS A 61 -13.36 -9.92 -6.01
N PHE A 62 -12.26 -10.64 -5.86
CA PHE A 62 -11.48 -11.09 -7.01
C PHE A 62 -11.93 -12.49 -7.44
N PRO A 63 -11.86 -12.80 -8.76
CA PRO A 63 -12.15 -14.15 -9.23
C PRO A 63 -11.21 -15.18 -8.60
N LYS A 64 -11.67 -16.44 -8.52
CA LYS A 64 -10.85 -17.55 -8.02
C LYS A 64 -9.57 -17.69 -8.86
N TYR A 65 -8.48 -18.11 -8.20
CA TYR A 65 -7.19 -18.43 -8.82
C TYR A 65 -6.48 -17.24 -9.48
N THR A 66 -6.87 -16.01 -9.15
CA THR A 66 -6.23 -14.81 -9.70
C THR A 66 -5.22 -14.15 -8.76
N GLY A 67 -4.99 -14.71 -7.56
CA GLY A 67 -4.14 -14.09 -6.56
C GLY A 67 -2.73 -13.77 -7.05
N LYS A 68 -2.09 -14.72 -7.77
CA LYS A 68 -0.74 -14.50 -8.30
C LYS A 68 -0.71 -13.42 -9.37
N ILE A 69 -1.73 -13.37 -10.22
CA ILE A 69 -1.82 -12.35 -11.28
C ILE A 69 -2.02 -10.98 -10.67
N ILE A 70 -2.88 -10.88 -9.67
CA ILE A 70 -3.16 -9.62 -8.97
C ILE A 70 -1.89 -9.11 -8.27
N ASN A 71 -1.18 -9.99 -7.56
CA ASN A 71 0.08 -9.63 -6.92
C ASN A 71 1.12 -9.17 -7.94
N PHE A 72 1.25 -9.88 -9.04
CA PHE A 72 2.20 -9.53 -10.10
C PHE A 72 1.89 -8.14 -10.68
N TYR A 73 0.63 -7.86 -10.98
CA TYR A 73 0.20 -6.57 -11.48
C TYR A 73 0.50 -5.46 -10.49
N ASN A 74 0.17 -5.67 -9.20
CA ASN A 74 0.44 -4.70 -8.16
C ASN A 74 1.94 -4.42 -8.02
N GLN A 75 2.77 -5.47 -8.09
CA GLN A 75 4.22 -5.32 -8.00
C GLN A 75 4.80 -4.58 -9.21
N LEU A 76 4.31 -4.86 -10.41
CA LEU A 76 4.76 -4.15 -11.61
C LEU A 76 4.46 -2.66 -11.55
N LEU A 77 3.23 -2.30 -11.18
CA LEU A 77 2.85 -0.90 -11.07
C LEU A 77 3.58 -0.21 -9.91
N THR A 78 3.77 -0.91 -8.80
CA THR A 78 4.53 -0.37 -7.67
C THR A 78 5.96 -0.03 -8.10
N THR A 79 6.62 -0.92 -8.82
CA THR A 79 7.97 -0.68 -9.31
C THR A 79 8.02 0.51 -10.27
N SER A 80 7.07 0.57 -11.21
CA SER A 80 6.99 1.66 -12.18
C SER A 80 6.75 3.01 -11.52
N VAL A 81 5.77 3.07 -10.61
CA VAL A 81 5.43 4.31 -9.91
C VAL A 81 6.56 4.74 -8.98
N THR A 82 7.22 3.79 -8.32
CA THR A 82 8.35 4.10 -7.44
C THR A 82 9.46 4.80 -8.21
N ARG A 83 9.73 4.39 -9.43
CA ARG A 83 10.73 5.05 -10.28
C ARG A 83 10.34 6.47 -10.63
N LYS A 84 9.06 6.72 -10.94
CA LYS A 84 8.57 8.03 -11.34
C LYS A 84 8.38 8.98 -10.17
N PHE A 85 7.77 8.47 -9.10
CA PHE A 85 7.48 9.25 -7.91
C PHE A 85 8.74 9.54 -7.11
N ASN A 86 9.72 8.64 -7.17
CA ASN A 86 11.00 8.73 -6.48
C ASN A 86 10.82 9.04 -4.99
N PRO A 87 10.12 8.17 -4.24
CA PRO A 87 9.86 8.45 -2.83
C PRO A 87 11.12 8.41 -1.99
N GLU A 88 11.20 9.26 -1.01
CA GLU A 88 12.25 9.23 -0.01
C GLU A 88 12.01 8.12 1.00
N ILE A 89 10.74 7.77 1.22
CA ILE A 89 10.31 6.70 2.13
C ILE A 89 9.35 5.78 1.41
N TYR A 90 9.63 4.48 1.45
CA TYR A 90 8.73 3.42 1.03
C TYR A 90 8.27 2.69 2.30
N HIS A 91 7.00 2.87 2.66
CA HIS A 91 6.45 2.31 3.89
C HIS A 91 5.57 1.10 3.55
N LYS A 92 6.06 -0.10 3.86
CA LYS A 92 5.27 -1.31 3.72
C LYS A 92 4.12 -1.30 4.72
N THR A 93 2.94 -1.60 4.23
CA THR A 93 1.75 -1.60 5.07
C THR A 93 1.52 -2.94 5.78
N TYR A 94 2.14 -4.01 5.28
CA TYR A 94 2.06 -5.33 5.91
C TYR A 94 3.23 -6.20 5.45
N TYR A 95 3.36 -7.40 6.02
CA TYR A 95 4.49 -8.26 5.77
C TYR A 95 4.42 -8.94 4.40
N ASN A 96 5.47 -8.81 3.61
CA ASN A 96 5.73 -9.61 2.42
C ASN A 96 7.21 -9.47 2.06
N ASP A 97 7.68 -10.23 1.06
CA ASP A 97 9.08 -10.20 0.66
C ASP A 97 9.38 -9.22 -0.45
N PHE A 98 8.38 -8.52 -0.93
CA PHE A 98 8.54 -7.63 -2.08
C PHE A 98 9.08 -6.28 -1.68
N TRP A 99 10.11 -5.82 -2.38
CA TRP A 99 10.57 -4.43 -2.39
C TRP A 99 10.79 -4.00 -3.83
N PRO A 100 10.49 -2.76 -4.20
CA PRO A 100 10.75 -2.29 -5.57
C PRO A 100 12.23 -2.40 -5.92
N LYS A 101 12.51 -2.86 -7.13
CA LYS A 101 13.90 -2.98 -7.61
C LYS A 101 14.55 -1.60 -7.68
N LYS A 102 15.82 -1.54 -7.29
CA LYS A 102 16.65 -0.32 -7.35
C LYS A 102 16.11 0.84 -6.53
N PHE A 103 15.25 0.55 -5.55
CA PHE A 103 14.80 1.60 -4.64
C PHE A 103 15.95 2.00 -3.71
N LYS A 104 16.25 3.30 -3.66
CA LYS A 104 17.37 3.83 -2.88
C LYS A 104 16.96 4.61 -1.64
N GLY A 105 15.67 4.80 -1.42
CA GLY A 105 15.18 5.52 -0.25
C GLY A 105 15.13 4.67 1.01
N LYS A 106 14.52 5.22 2.05
CA LYS A 106 14.34 4.50 3.32
C LYS A 106 13.18 3.53 3.21
N LYS A 107 13.40 2.30 3.70
CA LYS A 107 12.41 1.25 3.76
C LYS A 107 11.89 1.15 5.18
N ILE A 108 10.57 1.28 5.36
CA ILE A 108 9.94 1.20 6.68
C ILE A 108 8.92 0.07 6.68
N LEU A 109 8.92 -0.71 7.75
CA LEU A 109 7.93 -1.75 8.00
C LEU A 109 7.45 -1.60 9.44
N THR A 110 6.14 -1.43 9.62
CA THR A 110 5.55 -1.36 10.95
C THR A 110 5.24 -2.76 11.46
N VAL A 111 5.63 -3.06 12.70
CA VAL A 111 5.41 -4.37 13.32
C VAL A 111 4.18 -4.28 14.21
N TYR A 112 3.16 -5.10 13.92
CA TYR A 112 1.88 -5.05 14.62
C TYR A 112 1.67 -6.18 15.62
N ASP A 113 2.38 -7.30 15.46
CA ASP A 113 2.02 -8.56 16.10
C ASP A 113 2.77 -8.84 17.40
N LEU A 114 3.43 -7.85 17.98
CA LEU A 114 4.16 -8.01 19.23
C LEU A 114 3.25 -8.46 20.38
N ILE A 115 1.99 -8.01 20.35
CA ILE A 115 1.02 -8.36 21.38
C ILE A 115 0.62 -9.82 21.30
N HIS A 116 0.58 -10.39 20.11
CA HIS A 116 0.17 -11.79 19.90
C HIS A 116 1.26 -12.79 20.24
N GLU A 117 2.49 -12.36 20.33
CA GLU A 117 3.62 -13.21 20.65
C GLU A 117 3.86 -13.35 22.15
N ILE A 118 3.15 -12.59 22.93
CA ILE A 118 3.20 -12.62 24.37
C ILE A 118 2.17 -13.61 24.92
#